data_ffdfc4bb085bd8a311ef2b18cb5b99f4
#
_entry.id   ffdfc4bb085bd8a311ef2b18cb5b99f4
#
_cell.length_a   1.000
_cell.length_b   1.000
_cell.length_c   1.000
_cell.angle_alpha   90.00
_cell.angle_beta   90.00
_cell.angle_gamma   90.00
#
_symmetry.space_group_name_H-M   'P 1'
#
loop_
_entity.id
_entity.type
_entity.pdbx_description
1 polymer ?
#
loop_
_entity_poly.entity_id
_entity_poly.type
_entity_poly.pdbx_seq_one_letter_code
_entity_poly.pdbx_strand_id
1 'polypeptide(L)'
;LAAAGVKIIFSATSAHNLYQLRYDAGNAVANGLSKEQALAAVTTNVADAFHLATGSIEVGKRADLVLWSADPFELSSKVEKLWIGGQQYGTDSRHDELRKRYTTASDMPRAYIK
;
A
#
# COMPACT_ATOMS: atom_id res chain seq x y z
N LEU A 1 -7.60 -10.12 -20.32
CA LEU A 1 -6.42 -9.28 -20.67
C LEU A 1 -5.11 -9.94 -20.26
N ALA A 2 -4.96 -10.33 -18.97
CA ALA A 2 -3.73 -10.96 -18.48
C ALA A 2 -3.38 -12.27 -19.20
N ALA A 3 -4.38 -13.12 -19.46
CA ALA A 3 -4.21 -14.36 -20.21
C ALA A 3 -3.72 -14.16 -21.67
N ALA A 4 -3.95 -12.99 -22.24
CA ALA A 4 -3.48 -12.60 -23.57
C ALA A 4 -2.08 -11.95 -23.55
N GLY A 5 -1.38 -11.96 -22.42
CA GLY A 5 -0.04 -11.38 -22.27
C GLY A 5 0.00 -9.86 -22.10
N VAL A 6 -1.14 -9.22 -21.86
CA VAL A 6 -1.20 -7.77 -21.59
C VAL A 6 -0.68 -7.49 -20.19
N LYS A 7 0.30 -6.60 -20.06
CA LYS A 7 0.74 -6.09 -18.76
C LYS A 7 -0.30 -5.17 -18.16
N ILE A 8 -0.75 -5.49 -16.96
CA ILE A 8 -1.77 -4.73 -16.23
C ILE A 8 -1.08 -3.85 -15.19
N ILE A 9 -1.58 -2.62 -15.06
CA ILE A 9 -1.21 -1.68 -14.00
C ILE A 9 -2.48 -1.21 -13.33
N PHE A 10 -2.51 -1.26 -12.00
CA PHE A 10 -3.58 -0.64 -11.21
C PHE A 10 -3.25 0.82 -10.92
N SER A 11 -4.24 1.66 -11.00
CA SER A 11 -4.12 3.08 -10.71
C SER A 11 -5.30 3.54 -9.85
N ALA A 12 -5.03 4.38 -8.87
CA ALA A 12 -6.08 5.02 -8.10
C ALA A 12 -6.66 6.21 -8.87
N THR A 13 -7.95 6.46 -8.69
CA THR A 13 -8.65 7.60 -9.34
C THR A 13 -8.28 8.94 -8.75
N SER A 14 -7.76 8.95 -7.50
CA SER A 14 -7.35 10.16 -6.79
C SER A 14 -6.32 9.85 -5.71
N ALA A 15 -5.48 10.84 -5.39
CA ALA A 15 -4.38 10.67 -4.44
C ALA A 15 -4.84 10.25 -3.03
N HIS A 16 -6.01 10.71 -2.59
CA HIS A 16 -6.53 10.37 -1.25
C HIS A 16 -7.06 8.94 -1.16
N ASN A 17 -7.27 8.25 -2.29
CA ASN A 17 -7.71 6.85 -2.35
C ASN A 17 -6.57 5.86 -2.62
N LEU A 18 -5.32 6.30 -2.62
CA LEU A 18 -4.16 5.43 -2.88
C LEU A 18 -4.08 4.22 -1.95
N TYR A 19 -4.55 4.34 -0.71
CA TYR A 19 -4.58 3.23 0.25
C TYR A 19 -5.47 2.07 -0.21
N GLN A 20 -6.41 2.29 -1.12
CA GLN A 20 -7.31 1.26 -1.66
C GLN A 20 -6.64 0.40 -2.73
N LEU A 21 -5.52 0.84 -3.31
CA LEU A 21 -4.89 0.18 -4.46
C LEU A 21 -4.55 -1.29 -4.20
N ARG A 22 -4.06 -1.61 -3.00
CA ARG A 22 -3.78 -3.01 -2.62
C ARG A 22 -5.04 -3.87 -2.51
N TYR A 23 -6.16 -3.28 -2.13
CA TYR A 23 -7.45 -3.97 -2.05
C TYR A 23 -8.04 -4.19 -3.44
N ASP A 24 -7.85 -3.26 -4.36
CA ASP A 24 -8.22 -3.43 -5.76
C ASP A 24 -7.44 -4.58 -6.41
N ALA A 25 -6.14 -4.68 -6.11
CA ALA A 25 -5.31 -5.81 -6.51
C ALA A 25 -5.81 -7.13 -5.90
N GLY A 26 -6.17 -7.14 -4.62
CA GLY A 26 -6.76 -8.30 -3.95
C GLY A 26 -8.10 -8.72 -4.55
N ASN A 27 -8.96 -7.76 -4.90
CA ASN A 27 -10.22 -8.03 -5.60
C ASN A 27 -9.99 -8.66 -6.97
N ALA A 28 -8.99 -8.22 -7.71
CA ALA A 28 -8.64 -8.82 -8.99
C ALA A 28 -8.17 -10.28 -8.82
N VAL A 29 -7.43 -10.59 -7.76
CA VAL A 29 -7.04 -11.97 -7.42
C VAL A 29 -8.27 -12.81 -7.12
N ALA A 30 -9.23 -12.30 -6.34
CA ALA A 30 -10.48 -12.99 -6.04
C ALA A 30 -11.33 -13.27 -7.30
N ASN A 31 -11.16 -12.48 -8.34
CA ASN A 31 -11.85 -12.63 -9.62
C ASN A 31 -11.01 -13.34 -10.71
N GLY A 32 -9.95 -14.02 -10.34
CA GLY A 32 -9.21 -14.93 -11.22
C GLY A 32 -7.85 -14.44 -11.71
N LEU A 33 -7.38 -13.24 -11.33
CA LEU A 33 -6.00 -12.83 -11.58
C LEU A 33 -5.06 -13.59 -10.66
N SER A 34 -3.89 -14.06 -11.16
CA SER A 34 -2.92 -14.68 -10.29
C SER A 34 -2.33 -13.66 -9.30
N LYS A 35 -1.98 -14.12 -8.10
CA LYS A 35 -1.37 -13.26 -7.07
C LYS A 35 -0.08 -12.59 -7.56
N GLU A 36 0.73 -13.33 -8.31
CA GLU A 36 1.97 -12.84 -8.92
C GLU A 36 1.71 -11.71 -9.92
N GLN A 37 0.71 -11.87 -10.77
CA GLN A 37 0.31 -10.84 -11.73
C GLN A 37 -0.28 -9.61 -11.03
N ALA A 38 -1.05 -9.78 -9.96
CA ALA A 38 -1.58 -8.68 -9.17
C ALA A 38 -0.47 -7.92 -8.46
N LEU A 39 0.52 -8.60 -7.91
CA LEU A 39 1.70 -7.98 -7.30
C LEU A 39 2.53 -7.22 -8.33
N ALA A 40 2.77 -7.81 -9.50
CA ALA A 40 3.45 -7.16 -10.60
C ALA A 40 2.72 -5.89 -11.07
N ALA A 41 1.39 -5.91 -11.09
CA ALA A 41 0.54 -4.80 -11.51
C ALA A 41 0.67 -3.55 -10.61
N VAL A 42 1.09 -3.72 -9.36
CA VAL A 42 1.33 -2.61 -8.41
C VAL A 42 2.82 -2.35 -8.14
N THR A 43 3.73 -3.09 -8.74
CA THR A 43 5.18 -2.98 -8.53
C THR A 43 5.96 -2.96 -9.85
N THR A 44 6.36 -4.12 -10.35
CA THR A 44 7.28 -4.24 -11.50
C THR A 44 6.69 -3.71 -12.80
N ASN A 45 5.42 -3.93 -13.08
CA ASN A 45 4.78 -3.42 -14.30
C ASN A 45 4.75 -1.89 -14.34
N VAL A 46 4.52 -1.25 -13.18
CA VAL A 46 4.57 0.22 -13.05
C VAL A 46 5.99 0.72 -13.29
N ALA A 47 6.97 0.10 -12.64
CA ALA A 47 8.38 0.47 -12.78
C ALA A 47 8.84 0.34 -14.24
N ASP A 48 8.48 -0.75 -14.92
CA ASP A 48 8.81 -0.98 -16.32
C ASP A 48 8.15 0.06 -17.25
N ALA A 49 6.87 0.38 -17.03
CA ALA A 49 6.14 1.33 -17.86
C ALA A 49 6.69 2.76 -17.78
N PHE A 50 7.17 3.16 -16.60
CA PHE A 50 7.73 4.49 -16.35
C PHE A 50 9.26 4.52 -16.33
N HIS A 51 9.93 3.43 -16.66
CA HIS A 51 11.39 3.29 -16.68
C HIS A 51 12.05 3.65 -15.34
N LEU A 52 11.48 3.15 -14.25
CA LEU A 52 11.98 3.38 -12.89
C LEU A 52 12.89 2.23 -12.45
N ALA A 53 13.99 2.56 -11.77
CA ALA A 53 14.94 1.58 -11.23
C ALA A 53 14.49 1.07 -9.84
N THR A 54 13.24 0.67 -9.72
CA THR A 54 12.60 0.18 -8.48
C THR A 54 11.57 -0.91 -8.79
N GLY A 55 10.76 -1.30 -7.83
CA GLY A 55 9.64 -2.23 -8.02
C GLY A 55 9.98 -3.71 -7.86
N SER A 56 11.26 -4.07 -7.70
CA SER A 56 11.73 -5.43 -7.43
C SER A 56 12.90 -5.43 -6.46
N ILE A 57 13.10 -6.57 -5.77
CA ILE A 57 14.22 -6.76 -4.83
C ILE A 57 15.38 -7.37 -5.61
N GLU A 58 16.21 -6.51 -6.20
CA GLU A 58 17.36 -6.89 -7.00
C GLU A 58 18.54 -5.98 -6.74
N VAL A 59 19.76 -6.51 -6.91
CA VAL A 59 20.98 -5.71 -6.80
C VAL A 59 20.99 -4.59 -7.84
N GLY A 60 21.31 -3.38 -7.40
CA GLY A 60 21.32 -2.19 -8.26
C GLY A 60 19.98 -1.46 -8.38
N LYS A 61 18.91 -2.02 -7.85
CA LYS A 61 17.59 -1.36 -7.78
C LYS A 61 17.49 -0.48 -6.54
N ARG A 62 16.71 0.59 -6.64
CA ARG A 62 16.39 1.47 -5.52
C ARG A 62 15.65 0.70 -4.44
N ALA A 63 16.04 0.86 -3.18
CA ALA A 63 15.44 0.19 -2.04
C ALA A 63 14.16 0.90 -1.57
N ASP A 64 13.09 0.74 -2.33
CA ASP A 64 11.73 1.12 -1.97
C ASP A 64 11.01 -0.16 -1.54
N LEU A 65 10.96 -0.42 -0.23
CA LEU A 65 10.56 -1.70 0.34
C LEU A 65 9.51 -1.51 1.42
N VAL A 66 8.58 -2.45 1.48
CA VAL A 66 7.55 -2.51 2.53
C VAL A 66 7.59 -3.90 3.17
N LEU A 67 7.72 -3.95 4.48
CA LEU A 67 7.54 -5.17 5.26
C LEU A 67 6.11 -5.22 5.77
N TRP A 68 5.41 -6.28 5.42
CA TRP A 68 4.03 -6.54 5.82
C TRP A 68 3.95 -7.59 6.93
N SER A 69 2.96 -7.49 7.80
CA SER A 69 2.69 -8.48 8.85
C SER A 69 2.22 -9.83 8.30
N ALA A 70 1.59 -9.82 7.13
CA ALA A 70 1.11 -10.99 6.41
C ALA A 70 0.97 -10.62 4.91
N ASP A 71 0.16 -11.37 4.15
CA ASP A 71 -0.10 -11.09 2.73
C ASP A 71 -0.62 -9.66 2.53
N PRO A 72 0.03 -8.83 1.68
CA PRO A 72 -0.37 -7.44 1.48
C PRO A 72 -1.79 -7.27 0.92
N PHE A 73 -2.36 -8.28 0.29
CA PHE A 73 -3.73 -8.24 -0.25
C PHE A 73 -4.80 -8.59 0.77
N GLU A 74 -4.41 -9.07 1.94
CA GLU A 74 -5.35 -9.32 3.05
C GLU A 74 -5.69 -8.01 3.78
N LEU A 75 -6.98 -7.85 4.11
CA LEU A 75 -7.47 -6.65 4.80
C LEU A 75 -6.83 -6.43 6.17
N SER A 76 -6.55 -7.52 6.89
CA SER A 76 -5.95 -7.50 8.23
C SER A 76 -4.46 -7.20 8.24
N SER A 77 -3.78 -7.31 7.10
CA SER A 77 -2.33 -7.08 7.01
C SER A 77 -1.99 -5.61 7.21
N LYS A 78 -0.94 -5.38 8.00
CA LYS A 78 -0.44 -4.05 8.34
C LYS A 78 0.99 -3.89 7.85
N VAL A 79 1.36 -2.65 7.55
CA VAL A 79 2.74 -2.28 7.28
C VAL A 79 3.51 -2.25 8.60
N GLU A 80 4.55 -3.07 8.71
CA GLU A 80 5.44 -3.10 9.88
C GLU A 80 6.63 -2.16 9.72
N LYS A 81 7.22 -2.14 8.53
CA LYS A 81 8.35 -1.26 8.20
C LYS A 81 8.26 -0.77 6.77
N LEU A 82 8.77 0.44 6.55
CA LEU A 82 8.80 1.11 5.25
C LEU A 82 10.18 1.70 5.00
N TRP A 83 10.76 1.44 3.84
CA TRP A 83 11.98 2.07 3.34
C TRP A 83 11.71 2.74 2.00
N ILE A 84 12.21 3.95 1.84
CA ILE A 84 12.18 4.71 0.59
C ILE A 84 13.60 5.18 0.31
N GLY A 85 14.16 4.77 -0.83
CA GLY A 85 15.55 5.05 -1.18
C GLY A 85 16.57 4.52 -0.18
N GLY A 86 16.26 3.40 0.49
CA GLY A 86 17.11 2.77 1.52
C GLY A 86 16.97 3.39 2.91
N GLN A 87 16.20 4.46 3.08
CA GLN A 87 15.96 5.10 4.36
C GLN A 87 14.64 4.63 4.96
N GLN A 88 14.67 4.24 6.25
CA GLN A 88 13.47 3.80 6.97
C GLN A 88 12.62 5.00 7.39
N TYR A 89 11.32 4.89 7.16
CA TYR A 89 10.30 5.87 7.56
C TYR A 89 9.32 5.26 8.54
N GLY A 90 8.61 6.13 9.29
CA GLY A 90 7.50 5.71 10.15
C GLY A 90 6.31 5.20 9.34
N THR A 91 5.51 4.33 9.97
CA THR A 91 4.32 3.72 9.36
C THR A 91 3.01 4.37 9.84
N ASP A 92 3.08 5.36 10.73
CA ASP A 92 1.92 6.08 11.24
C ASP A 92 1.25 6.89 10.11
N SER A 93 -0.03 6.64 9.92
CA SER A 93 -0.87 7.38 8.98
C SER A 93 -1.57 8.55 9.66
N ARG A 94 -2.11 9.48 8.86
CA ARG A 94 -2.99 10.55 9.38
C ARG A 94 -4.19 9.97 10.14
N HIS A 95 -4.70 8.81 9.74
CA HIS A 95 -5.78 8.12 10.46
C HIS A 95 -5.34 7.68 11.85
N ASP A 96 -4.11 7.21 12.02
CA ASP A 96 -3.58 6.83 13.32
C ASP A 96 -3.41 8.03 14.23
N GLU A 97 -2.94 9.15 13.70
CA GLU A 97 -2.83 10.41 14.44
C GLU A 97 -4.20 10.92 14.89
N LEU A 98 -5.20 10.91 13.99
CA LEU A 98 -6.56 11.31 14.33
C LEU A 98 -7.15 10.38 15.38
N ARG A 99 -6.96 9.07 15.23
CA ARG A 99 -7.42 8.11 16.25
C ARG A 99 -6.78 8.38 17.60
N LYS A 100 -5.46 8.56 17.67
CA LYS A 100 -4.76 8.92 18.92
C LYS A 100 -5.37 10.17 19.54
N ARG A 101 -5.58 11.22 18.73
CA ARG A 101 -6.12 12.50 19.17
C ARG A 101 -7.53 12.37 19.78
N TYR A 102 -8.42 11.57 19.18
CA TYR A 102 -9.79 11.41 19.63
C TYR A 102 -9.99 10.33 20.67
N THR A 103 -9.04 9.41 20.85
CA THR A 103 -9.11 8.36 21.87
C THR A 103 -8.30 8.69 23.13
N THR A 104 -7.40 9.66 23.10
CA THR A 104 -6.66 10.11 24.27
C THR A 104 -7.59 10.84 25.23
N ALA A 105 -7.59 10.44 26.50
CA ALA A 105 -8.32 11.17 27.54
C ALA A 105 -7.82 12.60 27.62
N SER A 106 -8.73 13.56 27.61
CA SER A 106 -8.43 14.99 27.69
C SER A 106 -8.99 15.54 28.98
N ASP A 107 -8.20 16.36 29.68
CA ASP A 107 -8.63 17.11 30.87
C ASP A 107 -9.48 18.35 30.50
N MET A 108 -9.69 18.58 29.20
CA MET A 108 -10.55 19.67 28.75
C MET A 108 -12.01 19.42 29.13
N PRO A 109 -12.73 20.48 29.55
CA PRO A 109 -14.16 20.38 29.82
C PRO A 109 -14.89 19.81 28.60
N ARG A 110 -15.76 18.85 28.81
CA ARG A 110 -16.60 18.30 27.74
C ARG A 110 -17.60 19.37 27.31
N ALA A 111 -17.73 19.60 26.01
CA ALA A 111 -18.68 20.56 25.44
C ALA A 111 -20.15 20.22 25.76
N TYR A 112 -20.41 18.92 26.05
CA TYR A 112 -21.73 18.44 26.44
C TYR A 112 -21.59 17.63 27.74
N ILE A 113 -22.22 18.13 28.77
CA ILE A 113 -22.42 17.40 30.03
C ILE A 113 -23.87 16.91 30.00
N LYS A 114 -24.05 15.60 30.04
CA LYS A 114 -25.37 15.01 30.27
C LYS A 114 -25.73 15.07 31.76
#